data_1dddc51189c08f19069394fd194fa287
#
_entry.id   1dddc51189c08f19069394fd194fa287
#
_cell.length_a   1.000
_cell.length_b   1.000
_cell.length_c   1.000
_cell.angle_alpha   90.00
_cell.angle_beta   90.00
_cell.angle_gamma   90.00
#
_symmetry.space_group_name_H-M   'P 1'
#
loop_
_entity.id
_entity.type
_entity.pdbx_description
1 polymer ?
#
loop_
_entity_poly.entity_id
_entity_poly.type
_entity_poly.pdbx_seq_one_letter_code
_entity_poly.pdbx_strand_id
1 'polypeptide(L)'
;MYELPAGLVDPGENYHTAAIRELKEETGLKLEPIVVDDIYQKPYYTSVGMTDECCGTVYGYASGEISKKYMEDSEEIEVVLADRKEVARILKEERVALLCAYMMMHFLHDEEPFAFLHAKEK
;
A
#
# COMPACT_ATOMS: atom_id res chain seq x y z
N MET A 1 -3.99 -7.63 12.59
CA MET A 1 -4.70 -7.40 11.30
C MET A 1 -3.70 -7.02 10.23
N TYR A 2 -3.85 -7.61 9.07
CA TYR A 2 -3.00 -7.29 7.92
C TYR A 2 -3.52 -6.05 7.21
N GLU A 3 -2.62 -5.13 6.90
CA GLU A 3 -2.93 -3.90 6.17
C GLU A 3 -1.73 -3.45 5.32
N LEU A 4 -1.98 -2.59 4.37
CA LEU A 4 -0.91 -1.97 3.59
C LEU A 4 -0.23 -0.86 4.41
N PRO A 5 1.05 -0.57 4.13
CA PRO A 5 1.70 0.60 4.72
C PRO A 5 0.88 1.86 4.41
N ALA A 6 0.70 2.71 5.41
CA ALA A 6 -0.07 3.94 5.27
C ALA A 6 0.40 4.99 6.27
N GLY A 7 0.12 6.24 5.96
CA GLY A 7 0.43 7.36 6.84
C GLY A 7 -0.21 8.64 6.35
N LEU A 8 -0.06 9.68 7.14
CA LEU A 8 -0.61 10.99 6.83
C LEU A 8 0.34 11.76 5.89
N VAL A 9 -0.26 12.52 4.99
CA VAL A 9 0.48 13.45 4.14
C VAL A 9 0.74 14.72 4.94
N ASP A 10 2.01 15.07 5.10
CA ASP A 10 2.38 16.28 5.83
C ASP A 10 2.08 17.54 4.99
N PRO A 11 1.88 18.70 5.64
CA PRO A 11 1.68 19.96 4.93
C PRO A 11 2.80 20.24 3.92
N GLY A 12 2.43 20.55 2.68
CA GLY A 12 3.38 20.82 1.60
C GLY A 12 3.99 19.60 0.94
N GLU A 13 3.66 18.41 1.41
CA GLU A 13 4.13 17.13 0.88
C GLU A 13 3.14 16.60 -0.18
N ASN A 14 3.63 16.02 -1.28
CA ASN A 14 2.76 15.31 -2.21
C ASN A 14 2.63 13.83 -1.85
N TYR A 15 1.70 13.12 -2.49
CA TYR A 15 1.43 11.71 -2.17
C TYR A 15 2.64 10.79 -2.37
N HIS A 16 3.41 11.00 -3.44
CA HIS A 16 4.59 10.18 -3.71
C HIS A 16 5.66 10.36 -2.63
N THR A 17 5.93 11.60 -2.25
CA THR A 17 6.88 11.93 -1.19
C THR A 17 6.44 11.33 0.15
N ALA A 18 5.15 11.48 0.47
CA ALA A 18 4.58 10.91 1.70
C ALA A 18 4.71 9.38 1.72
N ALA A 19 4.41 8.71 0.61
CA ALA A 19 4.50 7.26 0.51
C ALA A 19 5.94 6.76 0.66
N ILE A 20 6.90 7.44 0.04
CA ILE A 20 8.33 7.12 0.15
C ILE A 20 8.78 7.24 1.61
N ARG A 21 8.41 8.33 2.26
CA ARG A 21 8.75 8.57 3.67
C ARG A 21 8.12 7.55 4.60
N GLU A 22 6.82 7.32 4.47
CA GLU A 22 6.08 6.40 5.34
C GLU A 22 6.55 4.96 5.18
N LEU A 23 6.80 4.50 3.96
CA LEU A 23 7.31 3.15 3.76
C LEU A 23 8.67 2.96 4.42
N LYS A 24 9.55 3.96 4.30
CA LYS A 24 10.86 3.91 4.94
C LYS A 24 10.76 3.90 6.46
N GLU A 25 9.90 4.73 7.03
CA GLU A 25 9.67 4.77 8.48
C GLU A 25 9.12 3.44 9.01
N GLU A 26 8.12 2.89 8.33
CA GLU A 26 7.43 1.67 8.77
C GLU A 26 8.21 0.39 8.49
N THR A 27 8.97 0.33 7.40
CA THR A 27 9.59 -0.92 6.93
C THR A 27 11.10 -0.87 6.76
N GLY A 28 11.67 0.32 6.64
CA GLY A 28 13.07 0.52 6.28
C GLY A 28 13.34 0.42 4.77
N LEU A 29 12.33 0.11 3.98
CA LEU A 29 12.50 -0.08 2.54
C LEU A 29 12.39 1.24 1.77
N LYS A 30 13.10 1.29 0.64
CA LYS A 30 13.06 2.42 -0.30
C LYS A 30 12.04 2.14 -1.39
N LEU A 31 11.05 3.01 -1.50
CA LEU A 31 10.02 2.93 -2.54
C LEU A 31 10.46 3.68 -3.79
N GLU A 32 10.30 3.03 -4.93
CA GLU A 32 10.41 3.66 -6.26
C GLU A 32 9.03 3.66 -6.91
N PRO A 33 8.30 4.79 -6.85
CA PRO A 33 6.96 4.87 -7.42
C PRO A 33 6.96 4.66 -8.93
N ILE A 34 5.92 4.00 -9.44
CA ILE A 34 5.66 3.91 -10.87
C ILE A 34 4.68 5.00 -11.29
N VAL A 35 4.72 5.37 -12.55
CA VAL A 35 3.77 6.33 -13.13
C VAL A 35 2.49 5.59 -13.51
N VAL A 36 1.36 6.06 -12.98
CA VAL A 36 0.04 5.48 -13.26
C VAL A 36 -0.94 6.60 -13.61
N ASP A 37 -2.05 6.24 -14.25
CA ASP A 37 -3.14 7.18 -14.49
C ASP A 37 -3.69 7.67 -13.14
N ASP A 38 -4.10 8.93 -13.09
CA ASP A 38 -4.57 9.59 -11.88
C ASP A 38 -5.76 8.88 -11.22
N ILE A 39 -6.60 8.20 -11.99
CA ILE A 39 -7.73 7.45 -11.43
C ILE A 39 -7.30 6.35 -10.46
N TYR A 40 -6.09 5.84 -10.58
CA TYR A 40 -5.58 4.77 -9.71
C TYR A 40 -4.89 5.30 -8.47
N GLN A 41 -4.53 6.57 -8.41
CA GLN A 41 -3.74 7.14 -7.32
C GLN A 41 -4.44 8.27 -6.56
N LYS A 42 -5.41 8.95 -7.17
CA LYS A 42 -6.10 10.06 -6.51
C LYS A 42 -6.82 9.62 -5.25
N PRO A 43 -7.08 10.55 -4.30
CA PRO A 43 -7.80 10.20 -3.08
C PRO A 43 -9.24 9.77 -3.34
N TYR A 44 -9.64 8.70 -2.67
CA TYR A 44 -11.02 8.24 -2.59
C TYR A 44 -11.44 8.13 -1.13
N TYR A 45 -12.72 8.25 -0.86
CA TYR A 45 -13.25 8.16 0.49
C TYR A 45 -13.20 6.72 1.02
N THR A 46 -12.71 6.56 2.25
CA THR A 46 -12.49 5.24 2.85
C THR A 46 -13.73 4.66 3.53
N SER A 47 -14.59 5.50 4.12
CA SER A 47 -15.77 5.05 4.88
C SER A 47 -16.91 6.04 4.74
N VAL A 48 -17.67 5.92 3.68
CA VAL A 48 -18.82 6.80 3.41
C VAL A 48 -19.85 6.69 4.56
N GLY A 49 -20.25 7.84 5.09
CA GLY A 49 -21.22 7.91 6.19
C GLY A 49 -20.63 7.78 7.58
N MET A 50 -19.35 7.44 7.69
CA MET A 50 -18.65 7.31 8.97
C MET A 50 -17.60 8.38 9.17
N THR A 51 -16.79 8.66 8.14
CA THR A 51 -15.75 9.69 8.17
C THR A 51 -15.66 10.39 6.82
N ASP A 52 -14.95 11.52 6.80
CA ASP A 52 -14.59 12.23 5.56
C ASP A 52 -13.13 11.95 5.15
N GLU A 53 -12.53 10.92 5.72
CA GLU A 53 -11.17 10.52 5.38
C GLU A 53 -11.05 10.10 3.93
N CYS A 54 -10.01 10.63 3.26
CA CYS A 54 -9.65 10.26 1.89
C CYS A 54 -8.29 9.59 1.89
N CYS A 55 -8.12 8.61 1.02
CA CYS A 55 -6.87 7.90 0.87
C CYS A 55 -6.43 7.88 -0.59
N GLY A 56 -5.24 8.40 -0.86
CA GLY A 56 -4.57 8.22 -2.15
C GLY A 56 -3.70 6.97 -2.10
N THR A 57 -3.39 6.41 -3.25
CA THR A 57 -2.59 5.18 -3.36
C THR A 57 -1.38 5.42 -4.23
N VAL A 58 -0.23 4.96 -3.76
CA VAL A 58 1.02 5.01 -4.53
C VAL A 58 1.49 3.59 -4.77
N TYR A 59 1.72 3.26 -6.02
CA TYR A 59 2.22 1.96 -6.45
C TYR A 59 3.68 2.05 -6.81
N GLY A 60 4.45 1.02 -6.53
CA GLY A 60 5.85 1.03 -6.86
C GLY A 60 6.58 -0.24 -6.47
N TYR A 61 7.88 -0.21 -6.67
CA TYR A 61 8.78 -1.28 -6.27
C TYR A 61 9.58 -0.82 -5.06
N ALA A 62 9.82 -1.74 -4.14
CA ALA A 62 10.59 -1.46 -2.95
C ALA A 62 11.89 -2.25 -2.96
N SER A 63 12.95 -1.66 -2.43
CA SER A 63 14.27 -2.29 -2.33
C SER A 63 14.90 -2.00 -0.98
N GLY A 64 15.98 -2.72 -0.67
CA GLY A 64 16.70 -2.58 0.58
C GLY A 64 16.37 -3.68 1.58
N GLU A 65 16.69 -3.44 2.82
CA GLU A 65 16.47 -4.38 3.91
C GLU A 65 15.40 -3.89 4.87
N ILE A 66 14.56 -4.79 5.35
CA ILE A 66 13.58 -4.48 6.38
C ILE A 66 14.33 -4.06 7.65
N SER A 67 13.94 -2.91 8.20
CA SER A 67 14.54 -2.36 9.39
C SER A 67 13.51 -1.58 10.22
N LYS A 68 13.60 -1.69 11.54
CA LYS A 68 12.79 -0.90 12.47
C LYS A 68 13.50 0.40 12.90
N LYS A 69 14.65 0.69 12.30
CA LYS A 69 15.49 1.84 12.67
C LYS A 69 14.78 3.19 12.59
N TYR A 70 13.87 3.35 11.62
CA TYR A 70 13.16 4.60 11.38
C TYR A 70 11.74 4.61 11.95
N MET A 71 11.33 3.52 12.60
CA MET A 71 10.01 3.40 13.21
C MET A 71 9.92 4.27 14.46
N GLU A 72 8.79 4.94 14.65
CA GLU A 72 8.54 5.70 15.87
C GLU A 72 8.36 4.77 17.07
N ASP A 73 8.74 5.22 18.26
CA ASP A 73 8.74 4.40 19.48
C ASP A 73 7.36 3.82 19.84
N SER A 74 6.29 4.49 19.43
CA SER A 74 4.92 4.05 19.70
C SER A 74 4.38 3.06 18.66
N GLU A 75 5.13 2.80 17.60
CA GLU A 75 4.69 1.91 16.52
C GLU A 75 5.10 0.47 16.79
N GLU A 76 4.10 -0.43 16.76
CA GLU A 76 4.31 -1.88 16.84
C GLU A 76 3.87 -2.50 15.52
N ILE A 77 4.71 -2.39 14.51
CA ILE A 77 4.45 -2.91 13.17
C ILE A 77 5.40 -4.07 12.89
N GLU A 78 4.83 -5.18 12.46
CA GLU A 78 5.59 -6.30 11.93
C GLU A 78 5.44 -6.31 10.41
N VAL A 79 6.57 -6.25 9.69
CA VAL A 79 6.58 -6.24 8.24
C VAL A 79 6.54 -7.66 7.69
N VAL A 80 5.58 -7.91 6.81
CA VAL A 80 5.44 -9.19 6.13
C VAL A 80 5.62 -8.98 4.63
N LEU A 81 6.60 -9.67 4.04
CA LEU A 81 6.76 -9.76 2.60
C LEU A 81 6.08 -11.05 2.14
N ALA A 82 5.06 -10.92 1.31
CA ALA A 82 4.22 -12.04 0.92
C ALA A 82 4.26 -12.29 -0.59
N ASP A 83 4.62 -13.51 -0.98
CA ASP A 83 4.44 -13.99 -2.34
C ASP A 83 2.97 -14.37 -2.58
N ARG A 84 2.64 -14.83 -3.79
CA ARG A 84 1.25 -15.19 -4.13
C ARG A 84 0.69 -16.30 -3.22
N LYS A 85 1.49 -17.27 -2.89
CA LYS A 85 1.07 -18.39 -2.01
C LYS A 85 0.73 -17.87 -0.62
N GLU A 86 1.57 -17.02 -0.05
CA GLU A 86 1.35 -16.43 1.26
C GLU A 86 0.16 -15.46 1.26
N VAL A 87 0.01 -14.65 0.22
CA VAL A 87 -1.16 -13.77 0.07
C VAL A 87 -2.46 -14.57 0.05
N ALA A 88 -2.49 -15.68 -0.67
CA ALA A 88 -3.67 -16.55 -0.71
C ALA A 88 -4.00 -17.11 0.69
N ARG A 89 -2.98 -17.54 1.43
CA ARG A 89 -3.14 -18.01 2.81
C ARG A 89 -3.69 -16.91 3.73
N ILE A 90 -3.11 -15.72 3.67
CA ILE A 90 -3.52 -14.58 4.49
C ILE A 90 -4.99 -14.23 4.24
N LEU A 91 -5.41 -14.14 2.99
CA LEU A 91 -6.80 -13.85 2.63
C LEU A 91 -7.77 -14.90 3.15
N LYS A 92 -7.34 -16.15 3.22
CA LYS A 92 -8.18 -17.27 3.64
C LYS A 92 -8.25 -17.39 5.17
N GLU A 93 -7.16 -17.14 5.87
CA GLU A 93 -7.01 -17.49 7.28
C GLU A 93 -6.92 -16.30 8.25
N GLU A 94 -6.57 -15.11 7.75
CA GLU A 94 -6.26 -13.97 8.60
C GLU A 94 -7.27 -12.83 8.47
N ARG A 95 -7.24 -11.92 9.41
CA ARG A 95 -8.02 -10.68 9.33
C ARG A 95 -7.26 -9.65 8.51
N VAL A 96 -7.92 -9.11 7.50
CA VAL A 96 -7.32 -8.20 6.53
C VAL A 96 -8.17 -6.95 6.36
N ALA A 97 -7.54 -5.78 6.34
CA ALA A 97 -8.23 -4.54 6.04
C ALA A 97 -8.79 -4.57 4.60
N LEU A 98 -9.95 -3.97 4.39
CA LEU A 98 -10.70 -4.08 3.13
C LEU A 98 -9.88 -3.67 1.90
N LEU A 99 -9.24 -2.50 1.93
CA LEU A 99 -8.42 -2.05 0.80
C LEU A 99 -7.25 -3.00 0.54
N CYS A 100 -6.61 -3.47 1.61
CA CYS A 100 -5.53 -4.44 1.50
C CYS A 100 -6.01 -5.74 0.86
N ALA A 101 -7.20 -6.22 1.23
CA ALA A 101 -7.78 -7.43 0.66
C ALA A 101 -8.01 -7.29 -0.85
N TYR A 102 -8.57 -6.18 -1.31
CA TYR A 102 -8.77 -5.95 -2.73
C TYR A 102 -7.44 -5.85 -3.51
N MET A 103 -6.45 -5.20 -2.95
CA MET A 103 -5.11 -5.15 -3.57
C MET A 103 -4.46 -6.52 -3.65
N MET A 104 -4.62 -7.33 -2.61
CA MET A 104 -4.15 -8.72 -2.60
C MET A 104 -4.84 -9.57 -3.66
N MET A 105 -6.15 -9.36 -3.88
CA MET A 105 -6.90 -10.06 -4.92
C MET A 105 -6.39 -9.73 -6.33
N HIS A 106 -6.08 -8.47 -6.59
CA HIS A 106 -5.43 -8.07 -7.84
C HIS A 106 -4.08 -8.76 -8.02
N PHE A 107 -3.28 -8.77 -6.98
CA PHE A 107 -1.98 -9.42 -6.99
C PHE A 107 -2.06 -10.93 -7.30
N LEU A 108 -3.08 -11.60 -6.77
CA LEU A 108 -3.30 -13.03 -7.05
C LEU A 108 -3.79 -13.30 -8.46
N HIS A 109 -4.65 -12.44 -8.98
CA HIS A 109 -5.33 -12.66 -10.26
C HIS A 109 -4.48 -12.28 -11.46
N ASP A 110 -3.72 -11.18 -11.35
CA ASP A 110 -2.97 -10.65 -12.47
C ASP A 110 -1.68 -11.45 -12.73
N GLU A 111 -1.34 -11.65 -14.00
CA GLU A 111 -0.09 -12.30 -14.39
C GLU A 111 1.13 -11.51 -13.92
N GLU A 112 1.02 -10.18 -13.96
CA GLU A 112 2.03 -9.27 -13.45
C GLU A 112 1.42 -8.38 -12.36
N PRO A 113 2.19 -8.01 -11.31
CA PRO A 113 1.65 -7.32 -10.13
C PRO A 113 0.86 -6.04 -10.43
N PHE A 114 1.21 -5.32 -11.49
CA PHE A 114 0.59 -4.04 -11.83
C PHE A 114 -0.22 -4.06 -13.12
N ALA A 115 -0.58 -5.24 -13.62
CA ALA A 115 -1.33 -5.36 -14.87
C ALA A 115 -2.67 -4.59 -14.83
N PHE A 116 -3.35 -4.57 -13.69
CA PHE A 116 -4.62 -3.88 -13.53
C PHE A 116 -4.53 -2.35 -13.67
N LEU A 117 -3.32 -1.78 -13.54
CA LEU A 117 -3.09 -0.34 -13.69
C LEU A 117 -3.00 0.11 -15.15
N HIS A 118 -2.98 -0.84 -16.08
CA HIS A 118 -2.96 -0.57 -17.51
C HIS A 118 -4.37 -0.75 -18.08
N ALA A 119 -5.20 0.29 -17.92
CA ALA A 119 -6.55 0.26 -18.45
C ALA A 119 -6.52 0.12 -19.97
N LYS A 120 -7.24 -0.90 -20.48
CA LYS A 120 -7.42 -1.06 -21.91
C LYS A 120 -8.50 -0.10 -22.40
N GLU A 121 -8.17 0.74 -23.37
CA GLU A 121 -9.15 1.51 -24.08
C GLU A 121 -10.05 0.56 -24.89
N LYS A 122 -11.34 0.77 -24.76
CA LYS A 122 -12.33 0.03 -25.54
C LYS A 122 -12.76 0.83 -26.76
#